data_c6932d9ae0a144e450c64fbaf54dd364
#
_entry.id   c6932d9ae0a144e450c64fbaf54dd364
#
_cell.length_a   1.000
_cell.length_b   1.000
_cell.length_c   1.000
_cell.angle_alpha   90.00
_cell.angle_beta   90.00
_cell.angle_gamma   90.00
#
_symmetry.space_group_name_H-M   'P 1'
#
loop_
_entity.id
_entity.type
_entity.pdbx_description
1 polymer ?
#
loop_
_entity_poly.entity_id
_entity_poly.type
_entity_poly.pdbx_seq_one_letter_code
_entity_poly.pdbx_strand_id
1 'polypeptide(L)'
;VLAFDAYYRDQGHLTPAERSLVNYDHPDSLDHDLFATHVEALRTGSDIESPIYDFTTHTRTGETQRIEARDVVIVEGILLLSFSAIADGLDLAVFIDVPEDMRLERRILRDVRERGRMPEDVRRQFAETVAPMHDTFVEPYRHLAHRTVAMHEDYNEVADELIFSLRPARDLAG
;
A
#
# COMPACT_ATOMS: atom_id res chain seq x y z
N VAL A 1 7.68 5.09 -7.85
CA VAL A 1 6.82 4.55 -6.78
C VAL A 1 5.78 3.64 -7.41
N LEU A 2 5.55 2.47 -6.81
CA LEU A 2 4.51 1.53 -7.21
C LEU A 2 3.51 1.37 -6.06
N ALA A 3 2.27 1.80 -6.29
CA ALA A 3 1.20 1.73 -5.29
C ALA A 3 0.47 0.39 -5.37
N PHE A 4 0.38 -0.33 -4.25
CA PHE A 4 -0.36 -1.60 -4.20
C PHE A 4 -1.86 -1.39 -4.41
N ASP A 5 -2.38 -0.24 -4.02
CA ASP A 5 -3.79 0.12 -4.21
C ASP A 5 -4.22 0.20 -5.69
N ALA A 6 -3.28 0.34 -6.65
CA ALA A 6 -3.59 0.24 -8.06
C ALA A 6 -3.97 -1.20 -8.50
N TYR A 7 -3.66 -2.19 -7.68
CA TYR A 7 -3.83 -3.61 -7.98
C TYR A 7 -5.10 -4.22 -7.40
N TYR A 8 -6.08 -3.43 -6.98
CA TYR A 8 -7.39 -4.00 -6.65
C TYR A 8 -7.93 -4.81 -7.83
N ARG A 9 -8.53 -5.96 -7.53
CA ARG A 9 -9.18 -6.81 -8.53
C ARG A 9 -10.33 -6.04 -9.17
N ASP A 10 -10.48 -6.21 -10.49
CA ASP A 10 -11.58 -5.59 -11.21
C ASP A 10 -12.93 -6.16 -10.77
N GLN A 11 -13.83 -5.28 -10.34
CA GLN A 11 -15.19 -5.58 -9.93
C GLN A 11 -16.22 -5.14 -11.00
N GLY A 12 -15.79 -4.95 -12.25
CA GLY A 12 -16.64 -4.49 -13.34
C GLY A 12 -17.83 -5.42 -13.64
N HIS A 13 -17.75 -6.70 -13.23
CA HIS A 13 -18.82 -7.69 -13.35
C HIS A 13 -19.95 -7.50 -12.34
N LEU A 14 -19.72 -6.73 -11.25
CA LEU A 14 -20.70 -6.43 -10.22
C LEU A 14 -21.43 -5.11 -10.52
N THR A 15 -22.67 -4.99 -10.05
CA THR A 15 -23.40 -3.71 -10.03
C THR A 15 -22.78 -2.73 -9.04
N PRO A 16 -22.97 -1.39 -9.19
CA PRO A 16 -22.46 -0.42 -8.22
C PRO A 16 -22.89 -0.69 -6.76
N ALA A 17 -24.11 -1.20 -6.57
CA ALA A 17 -24.62 -1.54 -5.22
C ALA A 17 -23.87 -2.74 -4.62
N GLU A 18 -23.60 -3.77 -5.41
CA GLU A 18 -22.81 -4.94 -4.97
C GLU A 18 -21.36 -4.56 -4.68
N ARG A 19 -20.75 -3.71 -5.52
CA ARG A 19 -19.39 -3.20 -5.29
C ARG A 19 -19.26 -2.45 -3.95
N SER A 20 -20.28 -1.70 -3.55
CA SER A 20 -20.28 -0.99 -2.26
C SER A 20 -20.27 -1.92 -1.03
N LEU A 21 -20.60 -3.20 -1.20
CA LEU A 21 -20.61 -4.22 -0.15
C LEU A 21 -19.31 -5.03 -0.09
N VAL A 22 -18.43 -4.88 -1.07
CA VAL A 22 -17.14 -5.57 -1.09
C VAL A 22 -16.23 -5.04 0.02
N ASN A 23 -15.59 -5.95 0.75
CA ASN A 23 -14.57 -5.57 1.72
C ASN A 23 -13.22 -5.34 1.02
N TYR A 24 -12.96 -4.09 0.65
CA TYR A 24 -11.70 -3.70 0.00
C TYR A 24 -10.48 -3.69 0.94
N ASP A 25 -10.69 -3.79 2.25
CA ASP A 25 -9.62 -3.88 3.24
C ASP A 25 -9.15 -5.35 3.46
N HIS A 26 -9.82 -6.34 2.83
CA HIS A 26 -9.41 -7.74 2.87
C HIS A 26 -8.34 -8.05 1.82
N PRO A 27 -7.31 -8.88 2.13
CA PRO A 27 -6.25 -9.25 1.18
C PRO A 27 -6.75 -9.79 -0.18
N ASP A 28 -7.84 -10.57 -0.20
CA ASP A 28 -8.40 -11.14 -1.42
C ASP A 28 -8.93 -10.08 -2.41
N SER A 29 -9.11 -8.83 -1.95
CA SER A 29 -9.51 -7.73 -2.83
C SER A 29 -8.40 -7.29 -3.79
N LEU A 30 -7.14 -7.67 -3.49
CA LEU A 30 -5.95 -7.28 -4.24
C LEU A 30 -5.45 -8.42 -5.13
N ASP A 31 -4.91 -8.06 -6.28
CA ASP A 31 -4.22 -8.95 -7.22
C ASP A 31 -2.73 -9.00 -6.84
N HIS A 32 -2.47 -9.65 -5.71
CA HIS A 32 -1.13 -9.72 -5.13
C HIS A 32 -0.15 -10.52 -6.00
N ASP A 33 -0.63 -11.48 -6.80
CA ASP A 33 0.20 -12.26 -7.72
C ASP A 33 0.75 -11.39 -8.86
N LEU A 34 -0.13 -10.57 -9.46
CA LEU A 34 0.29 -9.60 -10.48
C LEU A 34 1.26 -8.57 -9.90
N PHE A 35 0.97 -8.07 -8.68
CA PHE A 35 1.86 -7.12 -8.01
C PHE A 35 3.24 -7.71 -7.74
N ALA A 36 3.32 -8.92 -7.17
CA ALA A 36 4.58 -9.61 -6.93
C ALA A 36 5.38 -9.83 -8.23
N THR A 37 4.69 -10.21 -9.32
CA THR A 37 5.30 -10.35 -10.64
C THR A 37 5.90 -9.03 -11.13
N HIS A 38 5.20 -7.91 -10.94
CA HIS A 38 5.67 -6.59 -11.33
C HIS A 38 6.85 -6.09 -10.46
N VAL A 39 6.80 -6.35 -9.15
CA VAL A 39 7.92 -6.03 -8.25
C VAL A 39 9.19 -6.77 -8.68
N GLU A 40 9.07 -8.07 -8.98
CA GLU A 40 10.21 -8.87 -9.43
C GLU A 40 10.73 -8.42 -10.81
N ALA A 41 9.85 -8.04 -11.74
CA ALA A 41 10.26 -7.48 -13.03
C ALA A 41 11.07 -6.18 -12.85
N LEU A 42 10.59 -5.26 -12.01
CA LEU A 42 11.31 -4.01 -11.71
C LEU A 42 12.65 -4.28 -11.03
N ARG A 43 12.71 -5.24 -10.10
CA ARG A 43 13.94 -5.65 -9.40
C ARG A 43 14.99 -6.21 -10.35
N THR A 44 14.55 -6.90 -11.40
CA THR A 44 15.43 -7.47 -12.43
C THR A 44 15.71 -6.52 -13.60
N GLY A 45 15.29 -5.25 -13.50
CA GLY A 45 15.60 -4.21 -14.48
C GLY A 45 14.63 -4.15 -15.67
N SER A 46 13.46 -4.79 -15.57
CA SER A 46 12.44 -4.77 -16.61
C SER A 46 11.33 -3.77 -16.27
N ASP A 47 10.94 -2.94 -17.23
CA ASP A 47 9.79 -2.05 -17.11
C ASP A 47 8.50 -2.86 -17.04
N ILE A 48 7.47 -2.25 -16.44
CA ILE A 48 6.14 -2.86 -16.29
C ILE A 48 5.02 -1.94 -16.78
N GLU A 49 3.86 -2.54 -17.04
CA GLU A 49 2.60 -1.85 -17.30
C GLU A 49 1.68 -2.02 -16.08
N SER A 50 1.74 -1.07 -15.14
CA SER A 50 0.90 -1.08 -13.93
C SER A 50 -0.57 -0.81 -14.29
N PRO A 51 -1.54 -1.54 -13.71
CA PRO A 51 -2.95 -1.22 -13.92
C PRO A 51 -3.30 0.16 -13.36
N ILE A 52 -4.35 0.77 -13.93
CA ILE A 52 -4.97 1.98 -13.41
C ILE A 52 -6.32 1.61 -12.79
N TYR A 53 -6.50 1.96 -11.52
CA TYR A 53 -7.71 1.69 -10.76
C TYR A 53 -8.49 2.97 -10.47
N ASP A 54 -9.78 2.97 -10.80
CA ASP A 54 -10.70 4.06 -10.49
C ASP A 54 -11.39 3.81 -9.15
N PHE A 55 -11.00 4.56 -8.13
CA PHE A 55 -11.56 4.49 -6.78
C PHE A 55 -13.01 5.02 -6.69
N THR A 56 -13.48 5.75 -7.70
CA THR A 56 -14.85 6.28 -7.74
C THR A 56 -15.83 5.18 -8.15
N THR A 57 -15.44 4.38 -9.13
CA THR A 57 -16.27 3.30 -9.68
C THR A 57 -15.93 1.94 -9.10
N HIS A 58 -14.82 1.81 -8.36
CA HIS A 58 -14.27 0.55 -7.86
C HIS A 58 -14.02 -0.47 -8.98
N THR A 59 -13.39 -0.02 -10.08
CA THR A 59 -13.06 -0.87 -11.24
C THR A 59 -11.67 -0.54 -11.77
N ARG A 60 -11.05 -1.50 -12.48
CA ARG A 60 -9.90 -1.17 -13.34
C ARG A 60 -10.39 -0.46 -14.60
N THR A 61 -9.65 0.57 -15.04
CA THR A 61 -10.03 1.35 -16.24
C THR A 61 -9.79 0.60 -17.54
N GLY A 62 -9.01 -0.47 -17.51
CA GLY A 62 -8.51 -1.18 -18.69
C GLY A 62 -7.28 -0.53 -19.31
N GLU A 63 -6.90 0.66 -18.85
CA GLU A 63 -5.65 1.32 -19.22
C GLU A 63 -4.51 0.91 -18.28
N THR A 64 -3.27 1.11 -18.72
CA THR A 64 -2.06 0.87 -17.92
C THR A 64 -1.18 2.11 -17.88
N GLN A 65 -0.32 2.16 -16.88
CA GLN A 65 0.73 3.15 -16.76
C GLN A 65 2.10 2.44 -16.78
N ARG A 66 2.96 2.84 -17.73
CA ARG A 66 4.34 2.34 -17.77
C ARG A 66 5.12 2.86 -16.56
N ILE A 67 5.77 1.95 -15.86
CA ILE A 67 6.72 2.24 -14.78
C ILE A 67 8.07 1.66 -15.19
N GLU A 68 9.06 2.55 -15.29
CA GLU A 68 10.42 2.17 -15.66
C GLU A 68 11.17 1.60 -14.44
N ALA A 69 11.95 0.56 -14.69
CA ALA A 69 12.89 0.05 -13.70
C ALA A 69 13.95 1.11 -13.36
N ARG A 70 14.31 1.21 -12.09
CA ARG A 70 15.29 2.16 -11.54
C ARG A 70 16.12 1.47 -10.46
N ASP A 71 17.25 2.05 -10.12
CA ASP A 71 18.14 1.55 -9.06
C ASP A 71 17.44 1.45 -7.70
N VAL A 72 16.45 2.34 -7.45
CA VAL A 72 15.61 2.31 -6.27
C VAL A 72 14.14 2.35 -6.70
N VAL A 73 13.40 1.34 -6.28
CA VAL A 73 11.94 1.25 -6.47
C VAL A 73 11.27 1.29 -5.11
N ILE A 74 10.38 2.26 -4.92
CA ILE A 74 9.56 2.35 -3.70
C ILE A 74 8.23 1.69 -4.00
N VAL A 75 7.86 0.67 -3.22
CA VAL A 75 6.54 0.06 -3.22
C VAL A 75 5.79 0.49 -1.96
N GLU A 76 4.50 0.85 -2.06
CA GLU A 76 3.71 1.27 -0.92
C GLU A 76 2.36 0.57 -0.87
N GLY A 77 1.89 0.29 0.35
CA GLY A 77 0.61 -0.36 0.61
C GLY A 77 0.56 -0.97 2.00
N ILE A 78 -0.61 -0.95 2.61
CA ILE A 78 -0.79 -1.41 4.01
C ILE A 78 -0.67 -2.94 4.16
N LEU A 79 -0.93 -3.71 3.10
CA LEU A 79 -0.94 -5.18 3.12
C LEU A 79 0.34 -5.82 2.55
N LEU A 80 1.37 -5.04 2.18
CA LEU A 80 2.56 -5.56 1.51
C LEU A 80 3.24 -6.69 2.30
N LEU A 81 3.38 -6.51 3.61
CA LEU A 81 4.09 -7.47 4.46
C LEU A 81 3.27 -8.74 4.75
N SER A 82 1.97 -8.74 4.51
CA SER A 82 1.13 -9.93 4.71
C SER A 82 1.27 -10.96 3.59
N PHE A 83 1.91 -10.60 2.48
CA PHE A 83 2.16 -11.50 1.37
C PHE A 83 3.64 -11.85 1.30
N SER A 84 4.02 -13.09 1.64
CA SER A 84 5.41 -13.54 1.63
C SER A 84 6.08 -13.36 0.26
N ALA A 85 5.34 -13.62 -0.84
CA ALA A 85 5.84 -13.42 -2.20
C ALA A 85 6.25 -11.96 -2.50
N ILE A 86 5.73 -10.99 -1.74
CA ILE A 86 6.12 -9.58 -1.84
C ILE A 86 7.19 -9.26 -0.79
N ALA A 87 6.92 -9.61 0.48
CA ALA A 87 7.75 -9.27 1.62
C ALA A 87 9.19 -9.81 1.47
N ASP A 88 9.34 -11.04 1.00
CA ASP A 88 10.64 -11.70 0.80
C ASP A 88 11.48 -11.04 -0.33
N GLY A 89 10.84 -10.28 -1.22
CA GLY A 89 11.48 -9.55 -2.31
C GLY A 89 11.92 -8.12 -1.96
N LEU A 90 11.63 -7.63 -0.74
CA LEU A 90 11.98 -6.27 -0.32
C LEU A 90 13.37 -6.21 0.31
N ASP A 91 14.28 -5.42 -0.25
CA ASP A 91 15.62 -5.19 0.34
C ASP A 91 15.50 -4.39 1.65
N LEU A 92 14.50 -3.50 1.74
CA LEU A 92 14.21 -2.70 2.93
C LEU A 92 12.71 -2.54 3.10
N ALA A 93 12.19 -2.99 4.24
CA ALA A 93 10.80 -2.83 4.62
C ALA A 93 10.66 -1.85 5.79
N VAL A 94 9.77 -0.87 5.63
CA VAL A 94 9.49 0.17 6.63
C VAL A 94 8.04 0.12 7.02
N PHE A 95 7.77 0.06 8.32
CA PHE A 95 6.42 0.13 8.88
C PHE A 95 6.20 1.52 9.49
N ILE A 96 5.21 2.26 9.02
CA ILE A 96 4.82 3.55 9.58
C ILE A 96 3.78 3.30 10.68
N ASP A 97 4.18 3.50 11.94
CA ASP A 97 3.32 3.27 13.09
C ASP A 97 2.45 4.50 13.39
N VAL A 98 1.17 4.39 13.03
CA VAL A 98 0.18 5.45 13.24
C VAL A 98 -0.91 4.93 14.19
N PRO A 99 -1.15 5.61 15.34
CA PRO A 99 -2.23 5.27 16.26
C PRO A 99 -3.60 5.18 15.56
N GLU A 100 -4.46 4.29 16.06
CA GLU A 100 -5.75 4.01 15.43
C GLU A 100 -6.65 5.24 15.31
N ASP A 101 -6.73 6.07 16.36
CA ASP A 101 -7.47 7.31 16.37
C ASP A 101 -7.01 8.28 15.27
N MET A 102 -5.71 8.39 15.06
CA MET A 102 -5.12 9.20 14.00
C MET A 102 -5.38 8.63 12.61
N ARG A 103 -5.34 7.29 12.48
CA ARG A 103 -5.72 6.62 11.21
C ARG A 103 -7.16 6.93 10.84
N LEU A 104 -8.07 6.84 11.82
CA LEU A 104 -9.48 7.17 11.65
C LEU A 104 -9.66 8.65 11.27
N GLU A 105 -9.01 9.56 11.99
CA GLU A 105 -9.11 11.01 11.73
C GLU A 105 -8.66 11.36 10.31
N ARG A 106 -7.48 10.88 9.90
CA ARG A 106 -6.96 11.08 8.54
C ARG A 106 -7.90 10.52 7.47
N ARG A 107 -8.48 9.33 7.71
CA ARG A 107 -9.45 8.72 6.80
C ARG A 107 -10.72 9.57 6.69
N ILE A 108 -11.26 10.07 7.79
CA ILE A 108 -12.45 10.95 7.77
C ILE A 108 -12.15 12.20 6.94
N LEU A 109 -11.04 12.90 7.22
CA LEU A 109 -10.66 14.11 6.50
C LEU A 109 -10.55 13.87 4.99
N ARG A 110 -9.87 12.81 4.59
CA ARG A 110 -9.72 12.43 3.17
C ARG A 110 -11.06 12.07 2.53
N ASP A 111 -11.83 11.15 3.14
CA ASP A 111 -13.03 10.60 2.53
C ASP A 111 -14.16 11.64 2.44
N VAL A 112 -14.25 12.56 3.40
CA VAL A 112 -15.19 13.70 3.33
C VAL A 112 -14.77 14.66 2.22
N ARG A 113 -13.50 15.04 2.17
CA ARG A 113 -12.99 16.05 1.22
C ARG A 113 -12.97 15.54 -0.22
N GLU A 114 -12.51 14.31 -0.44
CA GLU A 114 -12.17 13.80 -1.78
C GLU A 114 -13.25 12.88 -2.35
N ARG A 115 -14.05 12.25 -1.49
CA ARG A 115 -15.06 11.26 -1.87
C ARG A 115 -16.48 11.67 -1.51
N GLY A 116 -16.68 12.84 -0.88
CA GLY A 116 -18.00 13.37 -0.48
C GLY A 116 -18.76 12.50 0.50
N ARG A 117 -18.08 11.67 1.30
CA ARG A 117 -18.70 10.75 2.27
C ARG A 117 -19.13 11.47 3.55
N MET A 118 -20.14 10.94 4.22
CA MET A 118 -20.53 11.44 5.55
C MET A 118 -19.57 10.90 6.63
N PRO A 119 -19.14 11.74 7.60
CA PRO A 119 -18.21 11.31 8.65
C PRO A 119 -18.71 10.09 9.45
N GLU A 120 -20.01 10.00 9.69
CA GLU A 120 -20.64 8.91 10.44
C GLU A 120 -20.51 7.57 9.69
N ASP A 121 -20.66 7.58 8.37
CA ASP A 121 -20.51 6.38 7.54
C ASP A 121 -19.06 5.92 7.50
N VAL A 122 -18.10 6.86 7.46
CA VAL A 122 -16.67 6.55 7.53
C VAL A 122 -16.32 5.92 8.88
N ARG A 123 -16.84 6.49 10.00
CA ARG A 123 -16.60 5.93 11.35
C ARG A 123 -17.17 4.53 11.49
N ARG A 124 -18.40 4.32 11.03
CA ARG A 124 -19.04 3.00 11.07
C ARG A 124 -18.24 1.98 10.29
N GLN A 125 -17.91 2.26 9.04
CA GLN A 125 -17.09 1.35 8.22
C GLN A 125 -15.72 1.09 8.84
N PHE A 126 -15.08 2.11 9.42
CA PHE A 126 -13.80 1.94 10.08
C PHE A 126 -13.88 0.92 11.21
N ALA A 127 -14.88 1.03 12.08
CA ALA A 127 -15.06 0.11 13.19
C ALA A 127 -15.50 -1.29 12.75
N GLU A 128 -16.32 -1.41 11.71
CA GLU A 128 -16.89 -2.68 11.26
C GLU A 128 -15.94 -3.49 10.38
N THR A 129 -15.08 -2.82 9.59
CA THR A 129 -14.22 -3.50 8.61
C THR A 129 -12.76 -3.10 8.72
N VAL A 130 -12.43 -1.81 8.68
CA VAL A 130 -11.04 -1.35 8.51
C VAL A 130 -10.15 -1.71 9.70
N ALA A 131 -10.60 -1.42 10.93
CA ALA A 131 -9.83 -1.73 12.13
C ALA A 131 -9.66 -3.25 12.31
N PRO A 132 -10.71 -4.10 12.23
CA PRO A 132 -10.55 -5.55 12.28
C PRO A 132 -9.63 -6.13 11.20
N MET A 133 -9.66 -5.59 9.96
CA MET A 133 -8.75 -6.04 8.90
C MET A 133 -7.31 -5.63 9.18
N HIS A 134 -7.09 -4.43 9.71
CA HIS A 134 -5.77 -4.00 10.15
C HIS A 134 -5.20 -4.92 11.23
N ASP A 135 -5.99 -5.25 12.26
CA ASP A 135 -5.56 -6.10 13.36
C ASP A 135 -5.27 -7.54 12.91
N THR A 136 -5.95 -7.97 11.83
CA THR A 136 -5.80 -9.33 11.31
C THR A 136 -4.67 -9.45 10.28
N PHE A 137 -4.53 -8.45 9.39
CA PHE A 137 -3.70 -8.57 8.20
C PHE A 137 -2.58 -7.53 8.08
N VAL A 138 -2.47 -6.57 9.00
CA VAL A 138 -1.41 -5.57 8.98
C VAL A 138 -0.53 -5.67 10.24
N GLU A 139 -1.11 -5.49 11.41
CA GLU A 139 -0.38 -5.47 12.69
C GLU A 139 0.43 -6.75 12.96
N PRO A 140 -0.07 -7.98 12.70
CA PRO A 140 0.70 -9.20 12.94
C PRO A 140 2.00 -9.30 12.14
N TYR A 141 2.07 -8.61 10.99
CA TYR A 141 3.23 -8.62 10.09
C TYR A 141 4.22 -7.47 10.32
N ARG A 142 3.93 -6.58 11.25
CA ARG A 142 4.81 -5.46 11.65
C ARG A 142 6.24 -5.92 11.97
N HIS A 143 6.38 -7.08 12.57
CA HIS A 143 7.68 -7.65 12.95
C HIS A 143 8.59 -8.00 11.76
N LEU A 144 8.05 -8.07 10.53
CA LEU A 144 8.81 -8.28 9.30
C LEU A 144 9.47 -6.99 8.78
N ALA A 145 9.08 -5.83 9.31
CA ALA A 145 9.69 -4.57 8.92
C ALA A 145 11.11 -4.44 9.51
N HIS A 146 12.05 -4.02 8.69
CA HIS A 146 13.42 -3.71 9.10
C HIS A 146 13.48 -2.46 9.99
N ARG A 147 12.57 -1.52 9.76
CA ARG A 147 12.45 -0.27 10.51
C ARG A 147 10.97 0.05 10.77
N THR A 148 10.62 0.29 12.02
CA THR A 148 9.33 0.89 12.38
C THR A 148 9.55 2.36 12.67
N VAL A 149 8.77 3.23 12.04
CA VAL A 149 8.83 4.69 12.17
C VAL A 149 7.60 5.18 12.90
N ALA A 150 7.80 5.82 14.05
CA ALA A 150 6.72 6.38 14.84
C ALA A 150 6.36 7.81 14.36
N MET A 151 5.12 8.23 14.62
CA MET A 151 4.60 9.53 14.18
C MET A 151 5.37 10.75 14.69
N HIS A 152 6.07 10.64 15.82
CA HIS A 152 6.80 11.74 16.44
C HIS A 152 8.23 11.88 15.91
N GLU A 153 8.69 10.97 15.06
CA GLU A 153 10.02 11.02 14.47
C GLU A 153 10.08 12.08 13.35
N ASP A 154 11.25 12.68 13.15
CA ASP A 154 11.47 13.56 12.00
C ASP A 154 11.64 12.68 10.74
N TYR A 155 10.67 12.76 9.84
CA TYR A 155 10.66 11.95 8.62
C TYR A 155 11.80 12.28 7.65
N ASN A 156 12.40 13.47 7.72
CA ASN A 156 13.56 13.80 6.91
C ASN A 156 14.81 13.08 7.45
N GLU A 157 15.00 13.08 8.78
CA GLU A 157 16.10 12.33 9.41
C GLU A 157 15.96 10.83 9.14
N VAL A 158 14.73 10.28 9.25
CA VAL A 158 14.45 8.88 8.91
C VAL A 158 14.75 8.60 7.43
N ALA A 159 14.33 9.48 6.53
CA ALA A 159 14.59 9.30 5.10
C ALA A 159 16.09 9.29 4.80
N ASP A 160 16.87 10.18 5.42
CA ASP A 160 18.34 10.21 5.28
C ASP A 160 19.00 8.93 5.81
N GLU A 161 18.54 8.41 6.97
CA GLU A 161 18.97 7.12 7.52
C GLU A 161 18.72 5.97 6.53
N LEU A 162 17.50 5.90 5.98
CA LEU A 162 17.12 4.85 5.03
C LEU A 162 17.92 4.93 3.72
N ILE A 163 18.08 6.14 3.16
CA ILE A 163 18.90 6.37 1.97
C ILE A 163 20.35 5.94 2.22
N PHE A 164 20.90 6.27 3.39
CA PHE A 164 22.23 5.85 3.75
C PHE A 164 22.38 4.32 3.81
N SER A 165 21.40 3.62 4.37
CA SER A 165 21.41 2.15 4.48
C SER A 165 21.32 1.43 3.13
N LEU A 166 20.74 2.07 2.11
CA LEU A 166 20.62 1.53 0.75
C LEU A 166 21.88 1.75 -0.11
N ARG A 167 22.87 2.54 0.36
CA ARG A 167 24.10 2.76 -0.39
C ARG A 167 24.94 1.48 -0.45
N PRO A 168 25.43 1.10 -1.64
CA PRO A 168 26.33 -0.05 -1.74
C PRO A 168 27.60 0.18 -0.90
N ALA A 169 28.08 -0.85 -0.24
CA ALA A 169 29.27 -0.79 0.64
C ALA A 169 30.54 -0.26 -0.08
N ARG A 170 30.54 -0.24 -1.41
CA ARG A 170 31.65 0.29 -2.23
C ARG A 170 31.76 1.82 -2.17
N ASP A 171 30.68 2.54 -1.86
CA ASP A 171 30.68 4.01 -1.84
C ASP A 171 31.01 4.58 -0.45
N LEU A 172 31.20 3.71 0.56
CA LEU A 172 31.52 4.11 1.94
C LEU A 172 33.04 4.08 2.24
N ALA A 173 33.86 3.69 1.27
CA ALA A 173 35.33 3.51 1.41
C ALA A 173 36.16 4.60 0.68
N GLY A 174 35.54 5.77 0.37
CA GLY A 174 36.18 6.91 -0.29
C GLY A 174 36.57 8.02 0.69
#